data_931a1baa589a45751a42052522abd8fd
#
_entry.id   931a1baa589a45751a42052522abd8fd
#
_cell.length_a   1.000
_cell.length_b   1.000
_cell.length_c   1.000
_cell.angle_alpha   90.00
_cell.angle_beta   90.00
_cell.angle_gamma   90.00
#
_symmetry.space_group_name_H-M   'P 1'
#
loop_
_entity.id
_entity.type
_entity.pdbx_description
1 polymer ?
#
loop_
_entity_poly.entity_id
_entity_poly.type
_entity_poly.pdbx_seq_one_letter_code
_entity_poly.pdbx_strand_id
1 'polypeptide(L)'
;MIGRSLLVGLLLGGAGFTGIAAAAEPCTECVTAGASTATVRLPPGTPLAGYGGMKRRLLFPDLFGRYAHAFWFKPSVGERDPMTVRALVLETPAARLTWVTLDVIAVDRALVGVVEDRVARAGVPSSTLVVSASHTHSGPGAFMSSGLMGLVAVDRLDPAVRETLVAGAVSAVQGADRARVPALAATTSVTAPAVTASRLGKPLDQEIVVLKLTTLAGAPLALVWNFAIHGTMLSANDLRLSGDVMGLASARLERMLGAPALFVNGAVGDVSPARHGEAAMVETAGALASAVAAGWTRARPVPVTTLRVAERKIPLPPAAVSLERCFGHWLPAFFAIPFGSAMPREASLIAAALGDTAWVTFPGELQTSLGQTIKREGRALFASVFVAGLSNDYLGYFTTPEDARGAKYVACATVYGPRAGGCLTDAAIDLVRGLRGPTRAATRASSGCDS
;
A
#
# COMPACT_ATOMS: atom_id res chain seq x y z
N MET A 1 -75.21 -42.03 -37.01
CA MET A 1 -75.26 -42.14 -35.51
C MET A 1 -74.12 -41.37 -34.91
N ILE A 2 -74.48 -40.34 -34.20
CA ILE A 2 -73.60 -39.21 -33.78
C ILE A 2 -73.02 -39.56 -32.41
N GLY A 3 -71.68 -39.60 -32.30
CA GLY A 3 -70.94 -39.76 -31.00
C GLY A 3 -70.29 -38.46 -30.62
N ARG A 4 -70.79 -37.78 -29.58
CA ARG A 4 -70.21 -36.57 -28.99
C ARG A 4 -69.10 -36.97 -28.03
N SER A 5 -67.87 -36.47 -28.28
CA SER A 5 -66.76 -36.53 -27.31
C SER A 5 -66.73 -35.21 -26.52
N LEU A 6 -66.81 -35.34 -25.18
CA LEU A 6 -66.59 -34.26 -24.24
C LEU A 6 -65.06 -34.06 -24.05
N LEU A 7 -64.57 -32.83 -24.31
CA LEU A 7 -63.26 -32.40 -23.89
C LEU A 7 -63.34 -31.76 -22.49
N VAL A 8 -62.69 -32.35 -21.52
CA VAL A 8 -62.47 -31.77 -20.17
C VAL A 8 -61.17 -30.96 -20.22
N GLY A 9 -61.27 -29.69 -20.15
CA GLY A 9 -60.13 -28.79 -20.04
C GLY A 9 -59.64 -28.68 -18.61
N LEU A 10 -58.40 -29.10 -18.35
CA LEU A 10 -57.70 -28.94 -17.06
C LEU A 10 -57.02 -27.56 -17.07
N LEU A 11 -57.56 -26.63 -16.29
CA LEU A 11 -56.90 -25.34 -15.99
C LEU A 11 -55.87 -25.57 -14.89
N LEU A 12 -54.58 -25.64 -15.26
CA LEU A 12 -53.44 -25.54 -14.33
C LEU A 12 -53.19 -24.03 -14.03
N GLY A 13 -53.64 -23.62 -12.84
CA GLY A 13 -53.32 -22.29 -12.29
C GLY A 13 -51.85 -22.26 -11.86
N GLY A 14 -50.99 -21.61 -12.66
CA GLY A 14 -49.62 -21.31 -12.27
C GLY A 14 -49.63 -20.17 -11.26
N ALA A 15 -49.37 -20.46 -9.97
CA ALA A 15 -49.07 -19.47 -8.96
C ALA A 15 -47.65 -18.97 -9.20
N GLY A 16 -47.54 -17.83 -9.87
CA GLY A 16 -46.32 -17.07 -10.01
C GLY A 16 -45.89 -16.53 -8.63
N PHE A 17 -44.92 -17.13 -8.00
CA PHE A 17 -44.21 -16.51 -6.86
C PHE A 17 -43.39 -15.35 -7.41
N THR A 18 -43.93 -14.14 -7.42
CA THR A 18 -43.17 -12.91 -7.49
C THR A 18 -42.47 -12.73 -6.15
N GLY A 19 -41.25 -13.23 -6.06
CA GLY A 19 -40.36 -12.89 -4.95
C GLY A 19 -40.13 -11.39 -4.99
N ILE A 20 -40.82 -10.63 -4.14
CA ILE A 20 -40.51 -9.25 -3.84
C ILE A 20 -39.14 -9.28 -3.16
N ALA A 21 -38.08 -8.89 -3.88
CA ALA A 21 -36.82 -8.59 -3.27
C ALA A 21 -37.09 -7.49 -2.22
N ALA A 22 -37.02 -7.85 -0.94
CA ALA A 22 -37.10 -6.88 0.14
C ALA A 22 -36.01 -5.82 -0.12
N ALA A 23 -36.41 -4.59 -0.37
CA ALA A 23 -35.49 -3.47 -0.42
C ALA A 23 -34.78 -3.46 0.94
N ALA A 24 -33.45 -3.57 0.92
CA ALA A 24 -32.67 -3.47 2.15
C ALA A 24 -33.03 -2.13 2.81
N GLU A 25 -33.38 -2.17 4.11
CA GLU A 25 -33.66 -0.95 4.86
C GLU A 25 -32.49 0.02 4.73
N PRO A 26 -32.75 1.32 4.54
CA PRO A 26 -31.71 2.32 4.40
C PRO A 26 -30.84 2.32 5.67
N CYS A 27 -29.59 1.86 5.58
CA CYS A 27 -28.65 1.92 6.67
C CYS A 27 -28.25 3.38 6.92
N THR A 28 -28.89 4.02 7.87
CA THR A 28 -28.68 5.46 8.19
C THR A 28 -27.36 5.73 8.90
N GLU A 29 -26.73 4.70 9.48
CA GLU A 29 -25.48 4.78 10.24
C GLU A 29 -24.30 4.05 9.59
N CYS A 30 -24.48 3.54 8.37
CA CYS A 30 -23.39 2.88 7.65
C CYS A 30 -22.23 3.85 7.39
N VAL A 31 -21.02 3.29 7.37
CA VAL A 31 -19.87 4.01 6.82
C VAL A 31 -20.20 4.52 5.42
N THR A 32 -19.86 5.77 5.13
CA THR A 32 -19.83 6.25 3.76
C THR A 32 -18.46 5.98 3.17
N ALA A 33 -18.42 5.53 1.93
CA ALA A 33 -17.20 5.26 1.20
C ALA A 33 -17.28 5.83 -0.22
N GLY A 34 -16.16 6.33 -0.71
CA GLY A 34 -16.04 6.74 -2.09
C GLY A 34 -14.59 6.53 -2.56
N ALA A 35 -14.44 6.13 -3.81
CA ALA A 35 -13.14 5.88 -4.39
C ALA A 35 -13.01 6.47 -5.79
N SER A 36 -11.77 6.81 -6.17
CA SER A 36 -11.46 7.39 -7.47
C SER A 36 -10.05 7.05 -7.90
N THR A 37 -9.79 7.16 -9.19
CA THR A 37 -8.45 7.02 -9.78
C THR A 37 -8.08 8.30 -10.54
N ALA A 38 -6.79 8.61 -10.59
CA ALA A 38 -6.24 9.65 -11.44
C ALA A 38 -5.02 9.12 -12.17
N THR A 39 -4.96 9.28 -13.49
CA THR A 39 -3.75 9.00 -14.27
C THR A 39 -2.80 10.19 -14.14
N VAL A 40 -1.55 9.90 -13.83
CA VAL A 40 -0.48 10.90 -13.70
C VAL A 40 0.36 10.89 -14.95
N ARG A 41 0.42 12.02 -15.64
CA ARG A 41 1.31 12.22 -16.80
C ARG A 41 2.57 12.95 -16.35
N LEU A 42 3.63 12.19 -16.17
CA LEU A 42 4.91 12.72 -15.73
C LEU A 42 5.59 13.51 -16.83
N PRO A 43 6.41 14.54 -16.49
CA PRO A 43 7.22 15.24 -17.44
C PRO A 43 8.13 14.29 -18.22
N PRO A 44 8.30 14.45 -19.54
CA PRO A 44 9.20 13.60 -20.35
C PRO A 44 10.63 13.64 -19.80
N GLY A 45 11.26 12.47 -19.69
CA GLY A 45 12.61 12.37 -19.15
C GLY A 45 12.66 12.35 -17.61
N THR A 46 11.53 12.25 -16.91
CA THR A 46 11.52 11.97 -15.47
C THR A 46 12.36 10.72 -15.18
N PRO A 47 13.39 10.76 -14.31
CA PRO A 47 14.20 9.59 -14.00
C PRO A 47 13.35 8.54 -13.25
N LEU A 48 13.76 7.27 -13.34
CA LEU A 48 13.11 6.22 -12.59
C LEU A 48 13.74 6.05 -11.21
N ALA A 49 12.92 5.76 -10.21
CA ALA A 49 13.35 5.40 -8.86
C ALA A 49 13.82 3.93 -8.75
N GLY A 50 14.50 3.59 -7.68
CA GLY A 50 15.03 2.26 -7.39
C GLY A 50 16.32 1.95 -8.15
N TYR A 51 16.83 0.74 -7.96
CA TYR A 51 18.06 0.29 -8.62
C TYR A 51 19.19 1.32 -8.60
N GLY A 52 19.66 1.74 -7.42
CA GLY A 52 20.70 2.77 -7.25
C GLY A 52 22.07 2.46 -7.87
N GLY A 53 22.22 1.33 -8.55
CA GLY A 53 23.44 0.88 -9.22
C GLY A 53 23.71 1.57 -10.56
N MET A 54 24.92 1.36 -11.12
CA MET A 54 25.44 2.00 -12.34
C MET A 54 24.55 1.86 -13.57
N LYS A 55 23.73 0.81 -13.67
CA LYS A 55 22.84 0.60 -14.80
C LYS A 55 21.80 1.72 -14.98
N ARG A 56 21.32 2.30 -13.86
CA ARG A 56 20.38 3.40 -13.83
C ARG A 56 21.06 4.77 -13.72
N ARG A 57 22.31 4.84 -13.31
CA ARG A 57 23.02 6.11 -13.09
C ARG A 57 23.58 6.68 -14.37
N LEU A 58 23.68 7.99 -14.41
CA LEU A 58 24.58 8.69 -15.32
C LEU A 58 26.03 8.43 -14.87
N LEU A 59 26.97 8.43 -15.82
CA LEU A 59 28.38 8.28 -15.51
C LEU A 59 28.90 9.44 -14.63
N PHE A 60 28.40 10.64 -14.92
CA PHE A 60 28.61 11.86 -14.13
C PHE A 60 27.26 12.55 -13.92
N PRO A 61 27.08 13.28 -12.80
CA PRO A 61 25.86 14.06 -12.57
C PRO A 61 25.70 15.09 -13.70
N ASP A 62 24.46 15.43 -14.03
CA ASP A 62 24.17 16.39 -15.08
C ASP A 62 24.39 17.83 -14.60
N LEU A 63 25.64 18.24 -14.52
CA LEU A 63 26.04 19.59 -14.12
C LEU A 63 25.75 20.64 -15.21
N PHE A 64 25.53 20.23 -16.44
CA PHE A 64 25.32 21.11 -17.58
C PHE A 64 23.85 21.26 -17.98
N GLY A 65 22.92 20.62 -17.23
CA GLY A 65 21.48 20.74 -17.48
C GLY A 65 21.03 20.17 -18.82
N ARG A 66 21.66 19.08 -19.30
CA ARG A 66 21.26 18.38 -20.53
C ARG A 66 19.91 17.71 -20.41
N TYR A 67 19.52 17.34 -19.18
CA TYR A 67 18.27 16.67 -18.87
C TYR A 67 17.41 17.56 -17.98
N ALA A 68 16.19 17.85 -18.42
CA ALA A 68 15.30 18.77 -17.70
C ALA A 68 14.95 18.31 -16.27
N HIS A 69 14.82 16.98 -16.07
CA HIS A 69 14.27 16.39 -14.83
C HIS A 69 15.17 15.33 -14.18
N ALA A 70 16.37 15.06 -14.73
CA ALA A 70 17.29 14.05 -14.24
C ALA A 70 18.65 14.66 -13.91
N PHE A 71 19.26 14.23 -12.78
CA PHE A 71 20.55 14.75 -12.33
C PHE A 71 21.58 13.66 -12.03
N TRP A 72 21.21 12.65 -11.24
CA TRP A 72 22.05 11.49 -10.89
C TRP A 72 21.75 10.27 -11.72
N PHE A 73 20.51 10.16 -12.18
CA PHE A 73 20.00 8.97 -12.85
C PHE A 73 19.71 9.27 -14.33
N LYS A 74 19.61 8.22 -15.12
CA LYS A 74 19.24 8.32 -16.53
C LYS A 74 17.77 8.73 -16.65
N PRO A 75 17.45 9.62 -17.61
CA PRO A 75 16.06 9.97 -17.88
C PRO A 75 15.29 8.75 -18.38
N SER A 76 13.97 8.73 -18.13
CA SER A 76 13.07 7.77 -18.76
C SER A 76 13.04 7.95 -20.27
N VAL A 77 12.77 6.86 -20.98
CA VAL A 77 12.61 6.82 -22.45
C VAL A 77 11.14 6.70 -22.88
N GLY A 78 10.22 6.81 -21.95
CA GLY A 78 8.77 6.72 -22.15
C GLY A 78 8.06 5.97 -21.04
N GLU A 79 6.79 5.69 -21.25
CA GLU A 79 5.94 4.92 -20.35
C GLU A 79 5.64 3.56 -20.97
N ARG A 80 5.64 2.52 -20.12
CA ARG A 80 5.19 1.18 -20.50
C ARG A 80 3.71 0.98 -20.17
N ASP A 81 3.29 1.49 -19.02
CA ASP A 81 1.90 1.52 -18.57
C ASP A 81 1.63 2.82 -17.80
N PRO A 82 0.36 3.30 -17.82
CA PRO A 82 0.02 4.56 -17.17
C PRO A 82 0.30 4.54 -15.67
N MET A 83 0.96 5.58 -15.16
CA MET A 83 1.14 5.79 -13.73
C MET A 83 -0.19 6.22 -13.12
N THR A 84 -0.61 5.55 -12.07
CA THR A 84 -1.96 5.76 -11.51
C THR A 84 -1.90 6.05 -10.01
N VAL A 85 -2.66 7.05 -9.61
CA VAL A 85 -2.99 7.32 -8.20
C VAL A 85 -4.41 6.82 -7.95
N ARG A 86 -4.61 6.16 -6.81
CA ARG A 86 -5.92 5.70 -6.36
C ARG A 86 -6.22 6.26 -4.99
N ALA A 87 -7.45 6.68 -4.75
CA ALA A 87 -7.88 7.20 -3.46
C ALA A 87 -9.17 6.53 -3.00
N LEU A 88 -9.25 6.32 -1.69
CA LEU A 88 -10.42 5.84 -0.97
C LEU A 88 -10.67 6.77 0.22
N VAL A 89 -11.91 7.25 0.37
CA VAL A 89 -12.38 7.98 1.54
C VAL A 89 -13.37 7.12 2.27
N LEU A 90 -13.14 6.91 3.56
CA LEU A 90 -14.04 6.25 4.51
C LEU A 90 -14.45 7.25 5.58
N GLU A 91 -15.74 7.32 5.90
CA GLU A 91 -16.24 8.26 6.89
C GLU A 91 -17.41 7.69 7.70
N THR A 92 -17.37 7.95 8.99
CA THR A 92 -18.46 7.80 9.95
C THR A 92 -18.57 9.09 10.73
N PRO A 93 -19.63 9.32 11.54
CA PRO A 93 -19.70 10.49 12.41
C PRO A 93 -18.51 10.64 13.38
N ALA A 94 -17.84 9.52 13.72
CA ALA A 94 -16.76 9.50 14.70
C ALA A 94 -15.36 9.65 14.09
N ALA A 95 -15.17 9.28 12.82
CA ALA A 95 -13.84 9.27 12.19
C ALA A 95 -13.93 9.40 10.66
N ARG A 96 -12.88 9.98 10.08
CA ARG A 96 -12.67 10.05 8.64
C ARG A 96 -11.26 9.64 8.31
N LEU A 97 -11.12 8.74 7.34
CA LEU A 97 -9.85 8.26 6.79
C LEU A 97 -9.80 8.50 5.30
N THR A 98 -8.74 9.12 4.82
CA THR A 98 -8.41 9.22 3.40
C THR A 98 -7.19 8.36 3.11
N TRP A 99 -7.31 7.40 2.19
CA TRP A 99 -6.22 6.54 1.79
C TRP A 99 -5.86 6.78 0.33
N VAL A 100 -4.60 7.13 0.08
CA VAL A 100 -4.04 7.34 -1.26
C VAL A 100 -2.99 6.28 -1.52
N THR A 101 -3.04 5.62 -2.67
CA THR A 101 -1.99 4.72 -3.15
C THR A 101 -1.36 5.28 -4.41
N LEU A 102 -0.03 5.29 -4.45
CA LEU A 102 0.79 5.84 -5.52
C LEU A 102 1.66 4.75 -6.16
N ASP A 103 1.76 4.73 -7.48
CA ASP A 103 2.71 3.86 -8.18
C ASP A 103 4.12 4.47 -8.14
N VAL A 104 4.72 4.49 -6.95
CA VAL A 104 6.07 4.99 -6.65
C VAL A 104 6.83 3.99 -5.78
N ILE A 105 8.15 4.18 -5.64
CA ILE A 105 8.98 3.28 -4.83
C ILE A 105 8.68 3.40 -3.33
N ALA A 106 8.50 4.61 -2.83
CA ALA A 106 8.24 4.95 -1.44
C ALA A 106 7.62 6.34 -1.38
N VAL A 107 7.18 6.78 -0.22
CA VAL A 107 6.78 8.17 0.04
C VAL A 107 7.60 8.72 1.20
N ASP A 108 7.91 10.00 1.19
CA ASP A 108 8.51 10.66 2.34
C ASP A 108 7.47 11.55 3.06
N ARG A 109 7.72 11.83 4.32
CA ARG A 109 6.87 12.69 5.16
C ARG A 109 6.62 14.06 4.53
N ALA A 110 7.59 14.58 3.79
CA ALA A 110 7.48 15.88 3.15
C ALA A 110 6.48 15.85 1.97
N LEU A 111 6.47 14.79 1.16
CA LEU A 111 5.45 14.60 0.12
C LEU A 111 4.07 14.46 0.74
N VAL A 112 3.94 13.63 1.80
CA VAL A 112 2.66 13.43 2.52
C VAL A 112 2.11 14.75 3.04
N GLY A 113 2.94 15.57 3.71
CA GLY A 113 2.52 16.89 4.21
C GLY A 113 2.08 17.85 3.09
N VAL A 114 2.76 17.84 1.94
CA VAL A 114 2.32 18.65 0.77
C VAL A 114 0.98 18.16 0.22
N VAL A 115 0.76 16.85 0.16
CA VAL A 115 -0.54 16.29 -0.27
C VAL A 115 -1.64 16.70 0.71
N GLU A 116 -1.40 16.57 2.02
CA GLU A 116 -2.34 16.95 3.07
C GLU A 116 -2.74 18.42 2.97
N ASP A 117 -1.76 19.32 2.89
CA ASP A 117 -1.97 20.77 2.72
C ASP A 117 -2.78 21.10 1.47
N ARG A 118 -2.50 20.44 0.35
CA ARG A 118 -3.19 20.69 -0.91
C ARG A 118 -4.61 20.14 -0.91
N VAL A 119 -4.83 18.97 -0.32
CA VAL A 119 -6.16 18.36 -0.13
C VAL A 119 -7.04 19.28 0.73
N ALA A 120 -6.48 19.83 1.82
CA ALA A 120 -7.19 20.78 2.68
C ALA A 120 -7.56 22.09 1.93
N ARG A 121 -6.61 22.66 1.18
CA ARG A 121 -6.86 23.87 0.34
C ARG A 121 -7.86 23.61 -0.79
N ALA A 122 -7.98 22.36 -1.23
CA ALA A 122 -8.96 21.95 -2.24
C ALA A 122 -10.38 21.78 -1.66
N GLY A 123 -10.59 22.12 -0.39
CA GLY A 123 -11.89 22.10 0.30
C GLY A 123 -12.35 20.71 0.74
N VAL A 124 -11.48 19.70 0.72
CA VAL A 124 -11.81 18.38 1.25
C VAL A 124 -11.73 18.43 2.78
N PRO A 125 -12.76 17.94 3.51
CA PRO A 125 -12.75 17.95 4.95
C PRO A 125 -11.55 17.22 5.57
N SER A 126 -11.09 17.71 6.73
CA SER A 126 -9.98 17.10 7.47
C SER A 126 -10.21 15.62 7.75
N SER A 127 -9.18 14.82 7.59
CA SER A 127 -9.20 13.38 7.82
C SER A 127 -7.81 12.90 8.24
N THR A 128 -7.72 11.69 8.81
CA THR A 128 -6.43 11.02 8.87
C THR A 128 -6.02 10.61 7.46
N LEU A 129 -4.89 11.15 6.98
CA LEU A 129 -4.37 10.84 5.65
C LEU A 129 -3.36 9.69 5.73
N VAL A 130 -3.59 8.65 4.93
CA VAL A 130 -2.62 7.58 4.67
C VAL A 130 -2.21 7.66 3.20
N VAL A 131 -0.91 7.76 2.95
CA VAL A 131 -0.33 7.69 1.60
C VAL A 131 0.60 6.49 1.53
N SER A 132 0.27 5.52 0.68
CA SER A 132 1.04 4.28 0.54
C SER A 132 1.67 4.18 -0.84
N ALA A 133 2.90 3.70 -0.90
CA ALA A 133 3.60 3.40 -2.13
C ALA A 133 3.38 1.94 -2.56
N SER A 134 3.25 1.69 -3.87
CA SER A 134 3.20 0.33 -4.40
C SER A 134 4.56 -0.38 -4.33
N HIS A 135 5.64 0.36 -4.22
CA HIS A 135 7.03 -0.11 -4.25
C HIS A 135 7.52 -0.54 -5.64
N THR A 136 7.01 0.09 -6.68
CA THR A 136 7.57 -0.13 -8.02
C THR A 136 8.96 0.46 -8.12
N HIS A 137 9.91 -0.32 -8.64
CA HIS A 137 11.26 0.13 -9.00
C HIS A 137 11.33 0.64 -10.45
N SER A 138 10.20 0.82 -11.09
CA SER A 138 10.06 1.42 -12.42
C SER A 138 9.12 2.65 -12.40
N GLY A 139 8.76 3.14 -11.22
CA GLY A 139 8.04 4.39 -11.05
C GLY A 139 8.95 5.62 -11.12
N PRO A 140 8.38 6.85 -11.05
CA PRO A 140 9.14 8.07 -11.10
C PRO A 140 10.11 8.22 -9.92
N GLY A 141 11.25 8.83 -10.22
CA GLY A 141 12.16 9.41 -9.25
C GLY A 141 11.94 10.92 -9.08
N ALA A 142 12.94 11.62 -8.57
CA ALA A 142 13.02 13.08 -8.46
C ALA A 142 11.86 13.78 -7.71
N PHE A 143 11.18 13.08 -6.79
CA PHE A 143 10.03 13.65 -6.07
C PHE A 143 10.21 13.73 -4.54
N MET A 144 11.15 13.00 -3.95
CA MET A 144 11.41 13.00 -2.51
C MET A 144 12.32 14.17 -2.09
N SER A 145 12.08 14.70 -0.89
CA SER A 145 12.89 15.79 -0.32
C SER A 145 14.19 15.31 0.31
N SER A 146 14.32 14.02 0.62
CA SER A 146 15.52 13.45 1.23
C SER A 146 16.70 13.48 0.25
N GLY A 147 17.72 14.30 0.55
CA GLY A 147 18.95 14.35 -0.26
C GLY A 147 19.68 13.02 -0.30
N LEU A 148 19.63 12.22 0.79
CA LEU A 148 20.19 10.88 0.85
C LEU A 148 19.48 9.95 -0.13
N MET A 149 18.15 9.92 -0.12
CA MET A 149 17.37 9.11 -1.06
C MET A 149 17.54 9.61 -2.48
N GLY A 150 17.66 10.93 -2.67
CA GLY A 150 18.00 11.53 -3.97
C GLY A 150 19.31 10.98 -4.54
N LEU A 151 20.34 10.89 -3.72
CA LEU A 151 21.62 10.33 -4.13
C LEU A 151 21.55 8.80 -4.33
N VAL A 152 20.84 8.06 -3.48
CA VAL A 152 20.89 6.59 -3.45
C VAL A 152 19.94 5.93 -4.43
N ALA A 153 18.70 6.44 -4.59
CA ALA A 153 17.65 5.66 -5.25
C ALA A 153 16.61 6.45 -6.07
N VAL A 154 16.42 7.77 -5.83
CA VAL A 154 15.26 8.47 -6.41
C VAL A 154 15.59 9.72 -7.22
N ASP A 155 16.85 10.08 -7.38
CA ASP A 155 17.34 11.33 -7.97
C ASP A 155 17.07 12.60 -7.14
N ARG A 156 17.69 13.70 -7.53
CA ARG A 156 17.50 15.02 -6.93
C ARG A 156 16.07 15.50 -7.15
N LEU A 157 15.47 16.06 -6.10
CA LEU A 157 14.10 16.59 -6.18
C LEU A 157 13.94 17.54 -7.36
N ASP A 158 12.94 17.27 -8.18
CA ASP A 158 12.44 18.13 -9.24
C ASP A 158 11.01 18.59 -8.89
N PRO A 159 10.78 19.90 -8.77
CA PRO A 159 9.47 20.45 -8.41
C PRO A 159 8.35 20.06 -9.39
N ALA A 160 8.63 19.95 -10.70
CA ALA A 160 7.62 19.64 -11.70
C ALA A 160 7.14 18.16 -11.57
N VAL A 161 8.07 17.24 -11.34
CA VAL A 161 7.74 15.83 -11.10
C VAL A 161 6.91 15.68 -9.83
N ARG A 162 7.35 16.33 -8.75
CA ARG A 162 6.63 16.29 -7.47
C ARG A 162 5.24 16.89 -7.56
N GLU A 163 5.11 18.06 -8.19
CA GLU A 163 3.81 18.73 -8.37
C GLU A 163 2.84 17.88 -9.17
N THR A 164 3.32 17.15 -10.19
CA THR A 164 2.49 16.24 -10.98
C THR A 164 1.93 15.10 -10.12
N LEU A 165 2.74 14.51 -9.22
CA LEU A 165 2.28 13.48 -8.29
C LEU A 165 1.28 14.02 -7.26
N VAL A 166 1.56 15.22 -6.71
CA VAL A 166 0.67 15.89 -5.74
C VAL A 166 -0.67 16.24 -6.39
N ALA A 167 -0.66 16.81 -7.60
CA ALA A 167 -1.89 17.12 -8.33
C ALA A 167 -2.73 15.88 -8.62
N GLY A 168 -2.09 14.77 -9.01
CA GLY A 168 -2.74 13.47 -9.17
C GLY A 168 -3.39 12.98 -7.88
N ALA A 169 -2.67 13.06 -6.75
CA ALA A 169 -3.20 12.68 -5.44
C ALA A 169 -4.41 13.53 -5.02
N VAL A 170 -4.32 14.86 -5.17
CA VAL A 170 -5.43 15.79 -4.87
C VAL A 170 -6.65 15.49 -5.74
N SER A 171 -6.44 15.28 -7.04
CA SER A 171 -7.52 14.94 -7.98
C SER A 171 -8.23 13.64 -7.60
N ALA A 172 -7.46 12.59 -7.28
CA ALA A 172 -8.02 11.31 -6.84
C ALA A 172 -8.80 11.45 -5.53
N VAL A 173 -8.26 12.19 -4.54
CA VAL A 173 -8.95 12.42 -3.25
C VAL A 173 -10.24 13.22 -3.44
N GLN A 174 -10.23 14.30 -4.22
CA GLN A 174 -11.45 15.06 -4.54
C GLN A 174 -12.50 14.21 -5.26
N GLY A 175 -12.07 13.35 -6.20
CA GLY A 175 -12.96 12.42 -6.88
C GLY A 175 -13.58 11.42 -5.90
N ALA A 176 -12.76 10.83 -5.02
CA ALA A 176 -13.21 9.90 -4.00
C ALA A 176 -14.17 10.55 -3.00
N ASP A 177 -13.89 11.78 -2.58
CA ASP A 177 -14.73 12.52 -1.66
C ASP A 177 -16.11 12.82 -2.24
N ARG A 178 -16.17 13.27 -3.48
CA ARG A 178 -17.44 13.53 -4.18
C ARG A 178 -18.26 12.26 -4.46
N ALA A 179 -17.60 11.11 -4.61
CA ALA A 179 -18.23 9.82 -4.90
C ALA A 179 -18.74 9.08 -3.66
N ARG A 180 -18.65 9.68 -2.46
CA ARG A 180 -19.05 9.01 -1.21
C ARG A 180 -20.54 8.71 -1.18
N VAL A 181 -20.84 7.46 -0.87
CA VAL A 181 -22.20 6.95 -0.64
C VAL A 181 -22.20 5.99 0.54
N PRO A 182 -23.34 5.70 1.18
CA PRO A 182 -23.43 4.62 2.17
C PRO A 182 -22.97 3.30 1.57
N ALA A 183 -22.14 2.57 2.32
CA ALA A 183 -21.44 1.41 1.81
C ALA A 183 -21.55 0.19 2.72
N LEU A 184 -21.53 -0.99 2.10
CA LEU A 184 -21.32 -2.28 2.74
C LEU A 184 -19.84 -2.67 2.59
N ALA A 185 -19.33 -3.38 3.58
CA ALA A 185 -17.95 -3.88 3.56
C ALA A 185 -17.85 -5.36 3.87
N ALA A 186 -16.88 -6.03 3.29
CA ALA A 186 -16.46 -7.37 3.66
C ALA A 186 -14.96 -7.54 3.45
N THR A 187 -14.34 -8.33 4.31
CA THR A 187 -12.95 -8.73 4.12
C THR A 187 -12.85 -10.24 4.00
N THR A 188 -12.02 -10.69 3.09
CA THR A 188 -11.65 -12.10 2.95
C THR A 188 -10.17 -12.20 2.67
N SER A 189 -9.62 -13.39 2.82
CA SER A 189 -8.27 -13.67 2.39
C SER A 189 -8.21 -14.84 1.42
N VAL A 190 -7.20 -14.81 0.57
CA VAL A 190 -6.88 -15.88 -0.37
C VAL A 190 -5.39 -16.19 -0.31
N THR A 191 -5.03 -17.42 -0.63
CA THR A 191 -3.63 -17.79 -0.79
C THR A 191 -3.13 -17.26 -2.13
N ALA A 192 -2.02 -16.55 -2.12
CA ALA A 192 -1.35 -16.08 -3.32
C ALA A 192 -0.80 -17.26 -4.13
N PRO A 193 -0.76 -17.15 -5.45
CA PRO A 193 0.04 -18.06 -6.27
C PRO A 193 1.53 -17.96 -5.88
N ALA A 194 2.33 -18.98 -6.22
CA ALA A 194 3.76 -19.04 -5.89
C ALA A 194 4.58 -18.05 -6.76
N VAL A 195 4.38 -16.75 -6.54
CA VAL A 195 4.97 -15.66 -7.34
C VAL A 195 6.07 -14.90 -6.60
N THR A 196 6.35 -15.26 -5.36
CA THR A 196 7.37 -14.60 -4.52
C THR A 196 8.46 -15.55 -4.07
N ALA A 197 9.66 -15.01 -3.81
CA ALA A 197 10.82 -15.71 -3.29
C ALA A 197 11.42 -14.96 -2.10
N SER A 198 11.92 -15.71 -1.12
CA SER A 198 12.54 -15.13 0.08
C SER A 198 13.98 -14.72 -0.16
N ARG A 199 14.35 -13.49 0.21
CA ARG A 199 15.73 -13.01 0.22
C ARG A 199 16.56 -13.60 1.35
N LEU A 200 15.89 -14.09 2.40
CA LEU A 200 16.53 -14.63 3.61
C LEU A 200 16.46 -16.16 3.68
N GLY A 201 15.77 -16.84 2.73
CA GLY A 201 15.53 -18.26 2.75
C GLY A 201 14.53 -18.71 3.84
N LYS A 202 13.75 -17.78 4.39
CA LYS A 202 12.73 -18.01 5.41
C LYS A 202 11.33 -18.07 4.78
N PRO A 203 10.33 -18.69 5.45
CA PRO A 203 8.95 -18.71 4.96
C PRO A 203 8.39 -17.29 4.76
N LEU A 204 7.64 -17.10 3.68
CA LEU A 204 6.97 -15.85 3.35
C LEU A 204 5.48 -15.88 3.69
N ASP A 205 4.89 -14.70 3.83
CA ASP A 205 3.45 -14.54 3.94
C ASP A 205 2.79 -14.65 2.56
N GLN A 206 2.04 -15.72 2.35
CA GLN A 206 1.33 -15.99 1.10
C GLN A 206 -0.13 -15.51 1.12
N GLU A 207 -0.53 -14.76 2.14
CA GLU A 207 -1.89 -14.27 2.25
C GLU A 207 -2.09 -12.98 1.47
N ILE A 208 -3.07 -12.99 0.56
CA ILE A 208 -3.66 -11.78 -0.02
C ILE A 208 -4.91 -11.45 0.78
N VAL A 209 -4.96 -10.25 1.38
CA VAL A 209 -6.19 -9.73 2.01
C VAL A 209 -6.95 -8.89 1.00
N VAL A 210 -8.26 -9.10 0.91
CA VAL A 210 -9.19 -8.46 -0.02
C VAL A 210 -10.28 -7.76 0.79
N LEU A 211 -10.26 -6.43 0.85
CA LEU A 211 -11.34 -5.61 1.41
C LEU A 211 -12.22 -5.12 0.27
N LYS A 212 -13.45 -5.62 0.26
CA LYS A 212 -14.49 -5.29 -0.72
C LYS A 212 -15.43 -4.24 -0.15
N LEU A 213 -15.67 -3.18 -0.91
CA LEU A 213 -16.66 -2.16 -0.62
C LEU A 213 -17.68 -2.13 -1.77
N THR A 214 -18.97 -2.12 -1.41
CA THR A 214 -20.08 -2.00 -2.36
C THR A 214 -21.06 -0.93 -1.90
N THR A 215 -21.85 -0.41 -2.81
CA THR A 215 -23.05 0.37 -2.45
C THR A 215 -24.06 -0.52 -1.74
N LEU A 216 -25.09 0.05 -1.12
CA LEU A 216 -26.18 -0.71 -0.50
C LEU A 216 -26.91 -1.61 -1.51
N ALA A 217 -26.94 -1.20 -2.81
CA ALA A 217 -27.50 -2.00 -3.90
C ALA A 217 -26.55 -3.12 -4.40
N GLY A 218 -25.37 -3.27 -3.80
CA GLY A 218 -24.40 -4.30 -4.16
C GLY A 218 -23.48 -3.94 -5.34
N ALA A 219 -23.59 -2.73 -5.92
CA ALA A 219 -22.68 -2.30 -6.98
C ALA A 219 -21.25 -2.13 -6.45
N PRO A 220 -20.21 -2.54 -7.18
CA PRO A 220 -18.81 -2.35 -6.79
C PRO A 220 -18.50 -0.87 -6.54
N LEU A 221 -17.80 -0.56 -5.44
CA LEU A 221 -17.43 0.79 -5.07
C LEU A 221 -15.91 0.95 -4.96
N ALA A 222 -15.24 0.05 -4.28
CA ALA A 222 -13.79 0.01 -4.14
C ALA A 222 -13.30 -1.39 -3.75
N LEU A 223 -12.09 -1.68 -4.17
CA LEU A 223 -11.28 -2.80 -3.72
C LEU A 223 -10.00 -2.27 -3.07
N VAL A 224 -9.69 -2.74 -1.85
CA VAL A 224 -8.31 -2.68 -1.33
C VAL A 224 -7.77 -4.10 -1.29
N TRP A 225 -6.60 -4.30 -1.89
CA TRP A 225 -5.93 -5.60 -1.84
C TRP A 225 -4.50 -5.45 -1.31
N ASN A 226 -4.17 -6.27 -0.32
CA ASN A 226 -2.89 -6.23 0.38
C ASN A 226 -2.11 -7.51 0.12
N PHE A 227 -0.88 -7.37 -0.31
CA PHE A 227 0.04 -8.48 -0.51
C PHE A 227 1.48 -7.97 -0.45
N ALA A 228 2.43 -8.79 0.04
CA ALA A 228 3.84 -8.44 0.09
C ALA A 228 4.54 -8.88 -1.20
N ILE A 229 4.93 -7.92 -2.04
CA ILE A 229 5.73 -8.18 -3.25
C ILE A 229 6.55 -6.93 -3.64
N HIS A 230 7.83 -7.12 -4.00
CA HIS A 230 8.65 -6.04 -4.56
C HIS A 230 8.30 -5.79 -6.04
N GLY A 231 8.24 -4.53 -6.41
CA GLY A 231 8.08 -4.10 -7.81
C GLY A 231 9.39 -4.09 -8.58
N THR A 232 10.04 -5.26 -8.64
CA THR A 232 11.33 -5.46 -9.30
C THR A 232 11.26 -6.48 -10.43
N MET A 233 10.07 -6.63 -11.07
CA MET A 233 9.90 -7.54 -12.20
C MET A 233 10.67 -7.05 -13.43
N LEU A 234 10.65 -5.73 -13.68
CA LEU A 234 11.42 -5.11 -14.75
C LEU A 234 12.88 -4.88 -14.31
N SER A 235 13.81 -5.01 -15.25
CA SER A 235 15.24 -4.88 -14.96
C SER A 235 15.66 -3.41 -14.79
N ALA A 236 16.84 -3.21 -14.18
CA ALA A 236 17.46 -1.89 -14.11
C ALA A 236 17.82 -1.26 -15.46
N ASN A 237 17.87 -2.03 -16.54
CA ASN A 237 18.12 -1.52 -17.90
C ASN A 237 16.85 -1.01 -18.58
N ASP A 238 15.66 -1.38 -18.09
CA ASP A 238 14.41 -0.84 -18.61
C ASP A 238 14.20 0.57 -18.01
N LEU A 239 14.21 1.55 -18.88
CA LEU A 239 14.06 2.95 -18.51
C LEU A 239 12.64 3.48 -18.82
N ARG A 240 11.67 2.60 -19.04
CA ARG A 240 10.26 2.98 -19.21
C ARG A 240 9.56 3.02 -17.84
N LEU A 241 8.77 4.08 -17.62
CA LEU A 241 7.94 4.20 -16.44
C LEU A 241 6.85 3.11 -16.41
N SER A 242 6.64 2.50 -15.24
CA SER A 242 5.67 1.42 -15.04
C SER A 242 5.27 1.29 -13.56
N GLY A 243 3.99 0.99 -13.31
CA GLY A 243 3.49 0.55 -12.01
C GLY A 243 3.95 -0.86 -11.63
N ASP A 244 4.76 -1.53 -12.49
CA ASP A 244 5.22 -2.92 -12.32
C ASP A 244 4.03 -3.90 -12.13
N VAL A 245 4.26 -5.03 -11.52
CA VAL A 245 3.24 -6.08 -11.31
C VAL A 245 2.02 -5.59 -10.55
N MET A 246 2.20 -4.69 -9.56
CA MET A 246 1.12 -4.18 -8.72
C MET A 246 0.19 -3.25 -9.50
N GLY A 247 0.74 -2.29 -10.23
CA GLY A 247 -0.02 -1.37 -11.08
C GLY A 247 -0.78 -2.13 -12.17
N LEU A 248 -0.11 -3.09 -12.82
CA LEU A 248 -0.71 -3.90 -13.87
C LEU A 248 -1.83 -4.81 -13.34
N ALA A 249 -1.67 -5.43 -12.15
CA ALA A 249 -2.71 -6.24 -11.51
C ALA A 249 -3.91 -5.37 -11.10
N SER A 250 -3.66 -4.20 -10.48
CA SER A 250 -4.72 -3.26 -10.12
C SER A 250 -5.51 -2.79 -11.34
N ALA A 251 -4.84 -2.42 -12.43
CA ALA A 251 -5.52 -2.01 -13.68
C ALA A 251 -6.37 -3.14 -14.30
N ARG A 252 -5.95 -4.41 -14.15
CA ARG A 252 -6.77 -5.56 -14.56
C ARG A 252 -7.99 -5.73 -13.67
N LEU A 253 -7.82 -5.63 -12.36
CA LEU A 253 -8.92 -5.70 -11.39
C LEU A 253 -9.95 -4.58 -11.61
N GLU A 254 -9.50 -3.37 -11.88
CA GLU A 254 -10.38 -2.23 -12.21
C GLU A 254 -11.24 -2.51 -13.43
N ARG A 255 -10.65 -3.09 -14.50
CA ARG A 255 -11.43 -3.49 -15.67
C ARG A 255 -12.40 -4.65 -15.41
N MET A 256 -12.02 -5.60 -14.55
CA MET A 256 -12.87 -6.77 -14.21
C MET A 256 -14.04 -6.39 -13.30
N LEU A 257 -13.83 -5.45 -12.37
CA LEU A 257 -14.77 -5.15 -11.29
C LEU A 257 -15.55 -3.85 -11.53
N GLY A 258 -15.06 -2.97 -12.40
CA GLY A 258 -15.67 -1.66 -12.63
C GLY A 258 -15.51 -0.69 -11.45
N ALA A 259 -14.50 -0.88 -10.59
CA ALA A 259 -14.26 -0.05 -9.42
C ALA A 259 -12.74 0.13 -9.17
N PRO A 260 -12.30 1.23 -8.55
CA PRO A 260 -10.90 1.43 -8.18
C PRO A 260 -10.35 0.29 -7.34
N ALA A 261 -9.11 -0.16 -7.68
CA ALA A 261 -8.42 -1.26 -7.01
C ALA A 261 -7.10 -0.77 -6.39
N LEU A 262 -7.15 -0.40 -5.12
CA LEU A 262 -6.02 0.10 -4.35
C LEU A 262 -5.10 -1.07 -3.94
N PHE A 263 -3.88 -1.07 -4.45
CA PHE A 263 -2.84 -1.96 -3.93
C PHE A 263 -2.18 -1.37 -2.70
N VAL A 264 -2.05 -2.17 -1.67
CA VAL A 264 -1.33 -1.84 -0.44
C VAL A 264 -0.27 -2.89 -0.19
N ASN A 265 1.00 -2.49 -0.18
CA ASN A 265 2.07 -3.44 0.05
C ASN A 265 2.06 -3.96 1.50
N GLY A 266 2.45 -5.21 1.68
CA GLY A 266 2.56 -5.84 2.99
C GLY A 266 3.95 -5.67 3.63
N ALA A 267 4.33 -6.62 4.47
CA ALA A 267 5.68 -6.72 5.05
C ALA A 267 6.64 -7.27 3.99
N VAL A 268 7.27 -6.37 3.23
CA VAL A 268 7.94 -6.68 1.97
C VAL A 268 9.47 -6.76 2.07
N GLY A 269 10.06 -6.49 3.25
CA GLY A 269 11.49 -6.28 3.41
C GLY A 269 12.39 -7.43 2.96
N ASP A 270 11.94 -8.67 3.03
CA ASP A 270 12.67 -9.86 2.62
C ASP A 270 12.02 -10.61 1.44
N VAL A 271 11.09 -9.97 0.73
CA VAL A 271 10.32 -10.57 -0.37
C VAL A 271 10.84 -10.09 -1.73
N SER A 272 11.04 -10.98 -2.67
CA SER A 272 11.29 -10.67 -4.08
C SER A 272 10.28 -11.36 -4.97
N PRO A 273 10.05 -10.90 -6.22
CA PRO A 273 9.40 -11.74 -7.21
C PRO A 273 10.18 -13.04 -7.42
N ALA A 274 9.46 -14.15 -7.64
CA ALA A 274 10.08 -15.45 -7.96
C ALA A 274 10.67 -15.49 -9.38
N ARG A 275 10.15 -14.67 -10.29
CA ARG A 275 10.58 -14.57 -11.69
C ARG A 275 10.67 -13.10 -12.08
N HIS A 276 11.48 -12.80 -13.09
CA HIS A 276 11.71 -11.45 -13.59
C HIS A 276 11.49 -11.38 -15.11
N GLY A 277 11.36 -10.18 -15.63
CA GLY A 277 11.15 -9.87 -17.02
C GLY A 277 9.71 -9.55 -17.36
N GLU A 278 9.50 -8.92 -18.51
CA GLU A 278 8.21 -8.38 -18.93
C GLU A 278 7.12 -9.46 -19.05
N ALA A 279 7.45 -10.61 -19.68
CA ALA A 279 6.49 -11.70 -19.81
C ALA A 279 6.08 -12.27 -18.43
N ALA A 280 7.06 -12.46 -17.53
CA ALA A 280 6.79 -12.93 -16.17
C ALA A 280 5.94 -11.92 -15.38
N MET A 281 6.16 -10.62 -15.58
CA MET A 281 5.35 -9.55 -14.95
C MET A 281 3.89 -9.62 -15.39
N VAL A 282 3.63 -9.76 -16.68
CA VAL A 282 2.28 -9.87 -17.25
C VAL A 282 1.55 -11.10 -16.73
N GLU A 283 2.24 -12.24 -16.68
CA GLU A 283 1.72 -13.50 -16.15
C GLU A 283 1.42 -13.41 -14.64
N THR A 284 2.37 -12.90 -13.86
CA THR A 284 2.22 -12.71 -12.41
C THR A 284 1.08 -11.76 -12.07
N ALA A 285 0.99 -10.63 -12.76
CA ALA A 285 -0.11 -9.68 -12.59
C ALA A 285 -1.47 -10.32 -12.90
N GLY A 286 -1.53 -11.19 -13.92
CA GLY A 286 -2.72 -11.97 -14.25
C GLY A 286 -3.12 -12.95 -13.15
N ALA A 287 -2.15 -13.70 -12.63
CA ALA A 287 -2.36 -14.67 -11.57
C ALA A 287 -2.83 -13.99 -10.25
N LEU A 288 -2.19 -12.88 -9.88
CA LEU A 288 -2.60 -12.08 -8.70
C LEU A 288 -4.01 -11.50 -8.88
N ALA A 289 -4.30 -10.90 -10.04
CA ALA A 289 -5.63 -10.35 -10.30
C ALA A 289 -6.72 -11.43 -10.24
N SER A 290 -6.47 -12.63 -10.78
CA SER A 290 -7.40 -13.76 -10.70
C SER A 290 -7.63 -14.22 -9.26
N ALA A 291 -6.58 -14.33 -8.45
CA ALA A 291 -6.68 -14.70 -7.04
C ALA A 291 -7.48 -13.66 -6.23
N VAL A 292 -7.21 -12.37 -6.44
CA VAL A 292 -7.94 -11.26 -5.80
C VAL A 292 -9.40 -11.24 -6.23
N ALA A 293 -9.70 -11.43 -7.52
CA ALA A 293 -11.07 -11.50 -8.03
C ALA A 293 -11.86 -12.67 -7.44
N ALA A 294 -11.20 -13.84 -7.25
CA ALA A 294 -11.81 -14.96 -6.54
C ALA A 294 -12.13 -14.62 -5.07
N GLY A 295 -11.23 -13.90 -4.39
CA GLY A 295 -11.49 -13.33 -3.06
C GLY A 295 -12.67 -12.38 -3.05
N TRP A 296 -12.70 -11.43 -3.98
CA TRP A 296 -13.82 -10.49 -4.15
C TRP A 296 -15.16 -11.20 -4.31
N THR A 297 -15.21 -12.26 -5.12
CA THR A 297 -16.44 -13.03 -5.36
C THR A 297 -16.91 -13.76 -4.11
N ARG A 298 -15.99 -14.24 -3.26
CA ARG A 298 -16.33 -14.91 -1.99
C ARG A 298 -16.76 -13.96 -0.88
N ALA A 299 -16.28 -12.73 -0.89
CA ALA A 299 -16.58 -11.72 0.11
C ALA A 299 -18.09 -11.39 0.09
N ARG A 300 -18.72 -11.39 1.27
CA ARG A 300 -20.14 -11.08 1.49
C ARG A 300 -20.27 -9.79 2.27
N PRO A 301 -20.42 -8.63 1.57
CA PRO A 301 -20.51 -7.32 2.23
C PRO A 301 -21.73 -7.24 3.14
N VAL A 302 -21.49 -6.64 4.32
CA VAL A 302 -22.51 -6.38 5.35
C VAL A 302 -22.44 -4.91 5.76
N PRO A 303 -23.50 -4.36 6.37
CA PRO A 303 -23.46 -3.04 6.97
C PRO A 303 -22.35 -2.91 8.01
N VAL A 304 -21.55 -1.85 7.92
CA VAL A 304 -20.51 -1.51 8.88
C VAL A 304 -20.71 -0.08 9.33
N THR A 305 -20.80 0.12 10.66
CA THR A 305 -21.11 1.42 11.26
C THR A 305 -19.90 2.02 12.00
N THR A 306 -18.81 1.28 12.13
CA THR A 306 -17.66 1.71 12.92
C THR A 306 -16.40 1.85 12.07
N LEU A 307 -15.83 3.05 12.12
CA LEU A 307 -14.47 3.34 11.69
C LEU A 307 -13.70 3.88 12.89
N ARG A 308 -12.59 3.27 13.23
CA ARG A 308 -11.70 3.72 14.29
C ARG A 308 -10.33 4.01 13.70
N VAL A 309 -9.70 5.06 14.16
CA VAL A 309 -8.36 5.47 13.74
C VAL A 309 -7.57 5.90 14.95
N ALA A 310 -6.32 5.49 15.03
CA ALA A 310 -5.40 5.90 16.08
C ALA A 310 -4.00 6.10 15.45
N GLU A 311 -3.29 7.11 15.93
CA GLU A 311 -1.92 7.42 15.52
C GLU A 311 -1.00 7.41 16.73
N ARG A 312 0.25 6.99 16.51
CA ARG A 312 1.31 7.02 17.53
C ARG A 312 2.65 7.33 16.90
N LYS A 313 3.38 8.27 17.51
CA LYS A 313 4.77 8.57 17.18
C LYS A 313 5.70 7.82 18.13
N ILE A 314 6.69 7.15 17.58
CA ILE A 314 7.63 6.32 18.31
C ILE A 314 9.04 6.89 18.10
N PRO A 315 9.75 7.30 19.16
CA PRO A 315 11.15 7.70 19.07
C PRO A 315 12.02 6.58 18.53
N LEU A 316 12.95 6.94 17.64
CA LEU A 316 13.90 6.04 17.01
C LEU A 316 15.35 6.40 17.42
N PRO A 317 16.24 5.41 17.50
CA PRO A 317 17.67 5.66 17.66
C PRO A 317 18.24 6.46 16.49
N PRO A 318 19.46 7.04 16.64
CA PRO A 318 20.16 7.64 15.51
C PRO A 318 20.36 6.65 14.37
N ALA A 319 19.97 7.04 13.15
CA ALA A 319 20.19 6.21 11.98
C ALA A 319 21.66 6.24 11.56
N ALA A 320 22.23 5.06 11.27
CA ALA A 320 23.58 4.90 10.77
C ALA A 320 23.71 3.68 9.86
N VAL A 321 24.60 3.74 8.87
CA VAL A 321 25.04 2.57 8.11
C VAL A 321 26.16 1.88 8.85
N SER A 322 25.98 0.63 9.22
CA SER A 322 27.04 -0.23 9.75
C SER A 322 27.85 -0.81 8.60
N LEU A 323 29.15 -0.50 8.55
CA LEU A 323 30.04 -1.06 7.53
C LEU A 323 30.20 -2.57 7.67
N GLU A 324 30.19 -3.09 8.89
CA GLU A 324 30.17 -4.54 9.16
C GLU A 324 28.98 -5.23 8.48
N ARG A 325 27.76 -4.67 8.60
CA ARG A 325 26.55 -5.24 8.00
C ARG A 325 26.54 -5.14 6.48
N CYS A 326 27.22 -4.13 5.91
CA CYS A 326 27.27 -3.93 4.47
C CYS A 326 28.35 -4.75 3.78
N PHE A 327 29.53 -4.91 4.43
CA PHE A 327 30.71 -5.49 3.79
C PHE A 327 31.21 -6.79 4.45
N GLY A 328 30.71 -7.14 5.64
CA GLY A 328 31.04 -8.39 6.34
C GLY A 328 31.75 -8.19 7.68
N HIS A 329 31.77 -9.26 8.48
CA HIS A 329 32.26 -9.28 9.85
C HIS A 329 33.81 -9.08 10.03
N TRP A 330 34.53 -8.95 8.92
CA TRP A 330 35.93 -8.58 8.95
C TRP A 330 36.17 -7.11 9.34
N LEU A 331 35.11 -6.27 9.23
CA LEU A 331 35.11 -4.89 9.72
C LEU A 331 34.57 -4.84 11.15
N PRO A 332 35.23 -4.07 12.05
CA PRO A 332 34.72 -3.91 13.41
C PRO A 332 33.33 -3.27 13.46
N ALA A 333 32.48 -3.72 14.37
CA ALA A 333 31.08 -3.28 14.51
C ALA A 333 30.94 -1.78 14.84
N PHE A 334 31.98 -1.13 15.39
CA PHE A 334 31.93 0.32 15.67
C PHE A 334 32.11 1.21 14.44
N PHE A 335 32.51 0.66 13.30
CA PHE A 335 32.56 1.41 12.06
C PHE A 335 31.16 1.61 11.50
N ALA A 336 30.57 2.76 11.84
CA ALA A 336 29.28 3.16 11.35
C ALA A 336 29.33 4.60 10.82
N ILE A 337 28.61 4.86 9.74
CA ILE A 337 28.47 6.20 9.16
C ILE A 337 27.11 6.76 9.61
N PRO A 338 27.09 7.75 10.52
CA PRO A 338 25.84 8.33 10.99
C PRO A 338 25.20 9.21 9.90
N PHE A 339 23.88 9.15 9.78
CA PHE A 339 23.13 10.01 8.87
C PHE A 339 22.74 11.38 9.46
N GLY A 340 22.97 11.57 10.77
CA GLY A 340 22.64 12.82 11.46
C GLY A 340 21.19 13.23 11.28
N SER A 341 20.96 14.48 10.85
CA SER A 341 19.61 15.03 10.57
C SER A 341 19.03 14.59 9.22
N ALA A 342 19.76 13.85 8.40
CA ALA A 342 19.26 13.37 7.10
C ALA A 342 18.19 12.28 7.23
N MET A 343 18.08 11.66 8.43
CA MET A 343 17.07 10.65 8.72
C MET A 343 16.25 11.05 9.94
N PRO A 344 14.91 10.83 9.92
CA PRO A 344 14.03 11.15 11.05
C PRO A 344 14.41 10.40 12.32
N ARG A 345 14.12 11.01 13.49
CA ARG A 345 14.33 10.45 14.82
C ARG A 345 13.05 9.89 15.43
N GLU A 346 12.01 9.76 14.64
CA GLU A 346 10.74 9.16 15.05
C GLU A 346 10.04 8.50 13.86
N ALA A 347 9.29 7.42 14.13
CA ALA A 347 8.36 6.79 13.21
C ALA A 347 6.93 7.15 13.61
N SER A 348 6.06 7.43 12.65
CA SER A 348 4.61 7.53 12.86
C SER A 348 3.94 6.25 12.37
N LEU A 349 3.11 5.64 13.24
CA LEU A 349 2.26 4.52 12.91
C LEU A 349 0.81 4.96 13.01
N ILE A 350 0.00 4.63 12.01
CA ILE A 350 -1.45 4.83 12.02
C ILE A 350 -2.09 3.46 11.99
N ALA A 351 -2.95 3.15 12.96
CA ALA A 351 -3.81 1.98 12.91
C ALA A 351 -5.24 2.41 12.63
N ALA A 352 -5.95 1.63 11.83
CA ALA A 352 -7.37 1.85 11.61
C ALA A 352 -8.13 0.53 11.61
N ALA A 353 -9.42 0.59 11.92
CA ALA A 353 -10.33 -0.55 11.86
C ALA A 353 -11.67 -0.13 11.25
N LEU A 354 -12.09 -0.87 10.23
CA LEU A 354 -13.41 -0.80 9.63
C LEU A 354 -14.18 -2.07 10.04
N GLY A 355 -15.13 -1.91 10.97
CA GLY A 355 -15.79 -3.05 11.58
C GLY A 355 -14.81 -4.02 12.23
N ASP A 356 -14.74 -5.23 11.71
CA ASP A 356 -13.89 -6.32 12.22
C ASP A 356 -12.60 -6.54 11.40
N THR A 357 -12.24 -5.57 10.56
CA THR A 357 -11.00 -5.55 9.80
C THR A 357 -10.10 -4.42 10.28
N ALA A 358 -8.89 -4.74 10.73
CA ALA A 358 -7.91 -3.75 11.16
C ALA A 358 -6.66 -3.78 10.25
N TRP A 359 -5.99 -2.63 10.19
CA TRP A 359 -4.67 -2.51 9.56
C TRP A 359 -3.81 -1.51 10.31
N VAL A 360 -2.51 -1.62 10.13
CA VAL A 360 -1.54 -0.66 10.65
C VAL A 360 -0.54 -0.27 9.57
N THR A 361 -0.29 1.04 9.43
CA THR A 361 0.74 1.55 8.52
C THR A 361 2.13 1.24 9.06
N PHE A 362 3.09 1.06 8.14
CA PHE A 362 4.49 0.89 8.48
C PHE A 362 5.37 1.76 7.56
N PRO A 363 6.23 2.64 8.13
CA PRO A 363 6.98 3.61 7.35
C PRO A 363 8.30 3.03 6.82
N GLY A 364 8.24 1.96 6.04
CA GLY A 364 9.40 1.30 5.48
C GLY A 364 9.14 -0.16 5.11
N GLU A 365 10.23 -0.91 4.94
CA GLU A 365 10.22 -2.30 4.51
C GLU A 365 10.38 -3.24 5.71
N LEU A 366 9.24 -3.67 6.26
CA LEU A 366 9.18 -4.61 7.38
C LEU A 366 9.47 -6.03 6.90
N GLN A 367 10.28 -6.77 7.64
CA GLN A 367 10.52 -8.20 7.39
C GLN A 367 9.22 -9.01 7.57
N THR A 368 9.00 -10.00 6.72
CA THR A 368 7.79 -10.85 6.71
C THR A 368 7.43 -11.41 8.08
N SER A 369 8.39 -11.96 8.82
CA SER A 369 8.13 -12.58 10.14
C SER A 369 7.59 -11.59 11.18
N LEU A 370 8.03 -10.33 11.13
CA LEU A 370 7.53 -9.27 12.00
C LEU A 370 6.10 -8.87 11.60
N GLY A 371 5.83 -8.77 10.29
CA GLY A 371 4.48 -8.52 9.79
C GLY A 371 3.50 -9.64 10.14
N GLN A 372 3.92 -10.89 10.03
CA GLN A 372 3.12 -12.05 10.46
C GLN A 372 2.84 -12.03 11.97
N THR A 373 3.78 -11.54 12.79
CA THR A 373 3.55 -11.36 14.22
C THR A 373 2.46 -10.33 14.49
N ILE A 374 2.47 -9.17 13.81
CA ILE A 374 1.39 -8.17 13.91
C ILE A 374 0.04 -8.78 13.53
N LYS A 375 -0.01 -9.51 12.41
CA LYS A 375 -1.24 -10.16 11.92
C LYS A 375 -1.76 -11.19 12.94
N ARG A 376 -0.91 -12.05 13.47
CA ARG A 376 -1.27 -13.08 14.44
C ARG A 376 -1.83 -12.48 15.73
N GLU A 377 -1.11 -11.51 16.32
CA GLU A 377 -1.51 -10.86 17.57
C GLU A 377 -2.79 -10.02 17.40
N GLY A 378 -2.93 -9.33 16.29
CA GLY A 378 -4.13 -8.54 15.99
C GLY A 378 -5.37 -9.41 15.73
N ARG A 379 -5.21 -10.61 15.18
CA ARG A 379 -6.31 -11.57 14.93
C ARG A 379 -6.91 -12.16 16.21
N ALA A 380 -6.30 -11.98 17.34
CA ALA A 380 -6.95 -12.24 18.62
C ALA A 380 -8.13 -11.31 18.90
N LEU A 381 -8.20 -10.14 18.21
CA LEU A 381 -9.19 -9.10 18.42
C LEU A 381 -10.04 -8.78 17.18
N PHE A 382 -9.52 -8.99 15.99
CA PHE A 382 -10.16 -8.66 14.71
C PHE A 382 -10.19 -9.90 13.80
N ALA A 383 -11.23 -10.08 13.05
CA ALA A 383 -11.34 -11.21 12.10
C ALA A 383 -10.26 -11.14 11.00
N SER A 384 -9.88 -9.94 10.59
CA SER A 384 -8.81 -9.72 9.63
C SER A 384 -7.86 -8.62 10.08
N VAL A 385 -6.56 -8.85 9.91
CA VAL A 385 -5.52 -7.84 10.20
C VAL A 385 -4.47 -7.89 9.09
N PHE A 386 -4.03 -6.72 8.62
CA PHE A 386 -2.93 -6.63 7.67
C PHE A 386 -2.01 -5.43 7.95
N VAL A 387 -0.81 -5.48 7.42
CA VAL A 387 0.19 -4.41 7.48
C VAL A 387 0.11 -3.62 6.18
N ALA A 388 -0.01 -2.30 6.27
CA ALA A 388 0.13 -1.36 5.17
C ALA A 388 1.57 -0.81 5.18
N GLY A 389 2.47 -1.56 4.57
CA GLY A 389 3.88 -1.17 4.43
C GLY A 389 4.07 0.05 3.54
N LEU A 390 5.25 0.68 3.62
CA LEU A 390 5.64 1.82 2.76
C LEU A 390 4.63 2.98 2.80
N SER A 391 4.11 3.26 4.00
CA SER A 391 3.06 4.25 4.20
C SER A 391 3.53 5.42 5.04
N ASN A 392 3.22 6.64 4.59
CA ASN A 392 3.42 7.94 5.22
C ASN A 392 4.88 8.38 5.45
N ASP A 393 5.85 7.49 5.37
CA ASP A 393 7.29 7.78 5.41
C ASP A 393 8.10 6.61 4.85
N TYR A 394 9.40 6.81 4.63
CA TYR A 394 10.34 5.75 4.27
C TYR A 394 11.61 5.81 5.12
N LEU A 395 11.71 4.90 6.06
CA LEU A 395 12.79 4.84 7.05
C LEU A 395 13.78 3.66 6.80
N GLY A 396 13.69 3.03 5.63
CA GLY A 396 14.52 1.88 5.27
C GLY A 396 13.94 0.55 5.74
N TYR A 397 14.82 -0.39 6.07
CA TYR A 397 14.46 -1.76 6.44
C TYR A 397 14.34 -1.97 7.95
N PHE A 398 13.41 -2.82 8.33
CA PHE A 398 13.18 -3.23 9.71
C PHE A 398 13.13 -4.76 9.79
N THR A 399 14.19 -5.32 10.38
CA THR A 399 14.42 -6.76 10.45
C THR A 399 14.39 -7.26 11.89
N THR A 400 14.40 -8.60 12.05
CA THR A 400 14.68 -9.21 13.35
C THR A 400 16.13 -8.94 13.75
N PRO A 401 16.46 -8.96 15.06
CA PRO A 401 17.85 -8.82 15.51
C PRO A 401 18.80 -9.88 14.94
N GLU A 402 18.32 -11.06 14.66
CA GLU A 402 19.08 -12.15 14.05
C GLU A 402 19.49 -11.79 12.61
N ASP A 403 18.51 -11.39 11.77
CA ASP A 403 18.76 -11.09 10.36
C ASP A 403 19.48 -9.76 10.15
N ALA A 404 19.41 -8.84 11.11
CA ALA A 404 20.19 -7.60 11.11
C ALA A 404 21.68 -7.80 11.33
N ARG A 405 22.13 -8.98 11.79
CA ARG A 405 23.55 -9.31 12.02
C ARG A 405 24.23 -9.92 10.79
N GLY A 406 23.47 -10.33 9.79
CA GLY A 406 24.03 -10.92 8.58
C GLY A 406 24.67 -9.88 7.65
N ALA A 407 25.73 -10.25 6.92
CA ALA A 407 26.30 -9.44 5.83
C ALA A 407 25.43 -9.56 4.57
N LYS A 408 24.18 -9.10 4.63
CA LYS A 408 23.21 -9.13 3.52
C LYS A 408 22.67 -7.73 3.27
N TYR A 409 22.21 -7.47 2.07
CA TYR A 409 21.62 -6.17 1.71
C TYR A 409 20.53 -5.69 2.69
N VAL A 410 19.66 -6.59 3.13
CA VAL A 410 18.59 -6.28 4.10
C VAL A 410 19.16 -5.80 5.45
N ALA A 411 20.25 -6.43 5.92
CA ALA A 411 20.94 -6.02 7.16
C ALA A 411 21.66 -4.68 7.00
N CYS A 412 22.30 -4.45 5.85
CA CYS A 412 22.95 -3.17 5.52
C CYS A 412 21.93 -2.01 5.51
N ALA A 413 20.75 -2.23 4.95
CA ALA A 413 19.69 -1.24 4.84
C ALA A 413 18.87 -1.05 6.15
N THR A 414 19.14 -1.84 7.20
CA THR A 414 18.54 -1.71 8.55
C THR A 414 19.25 -0.62 9.34
N VAL A 415 19.03 0.63 8.97
CA VAL A 415 19.82 1.79 9.44
C VAL A 415 19.53 2.23 10.88
N TYR A 416 18.37 1.89 11.44
CA TYR A 416 17.98 2.18 12.82
C TYR A 416 18.41 1.08 13.81
N GLY A 417 19.25 0.15 13.37
CA GLY A 417 19.79 -0.91 14.21
C GLY A 417 18.85 -2.11 14.37
N PRO A 418 19.39 -3.18 15.00
CA PRO A 418 18.75 -4.50 14.98
C PRO A 418 17.47 -4.59 15.83
N ARG A 419 17.26 -3.67 16.80
CA ARG A 419 16.11 -3.70 17.70
C ARG A 419 14.90 -2.90 17.20
N ALA A 420 15.10 -1.95 16.30
CA ALA A 420 14.04 -1.06 15.83
C ALA A 420 12.88 -1.81 15.19
N GLY A 421 13.13 -2.89 14.45
CA GLY A 421 12.09 -3.73 13.85
C GLY A 421 11.13 -4.33 14.88
N GLY A 422 11.68 -4.97 15.91
CA GLY A 422 10.89 -5.54 17.02
C GLY A 422 10.12 -4.47 17.79
N CYS A 423 10.79 -3.39 18.16
CA CYS A 423 10.18 -2.27 18.89
C CYS A 423 8.98 -1.66 18.14
N LEU A 424 9.10 -1.37 16.83
CA LEU A 424 7.98 -0.86 16.04
C LEU A 424 6.88 -1.91 15.83
N THR A 425 7.24 -3.20 15.78
CA THR A 425 6.27 -4.30 15.75
C THR A 425 5.41 -4.33 17.01
N ASP A 426 6.02 -4.23 18.18
CA ASP A 426 5.31 -4.18 19.46
C ASP A 426 4.41 -2.94 19.54
N ALA A 427 4.92 -1.78 19.13
CA ALA A 427 4.14 -0.54 19.08
C ALA A 427 2.93 -0.64 18.11
N ALA A 428 3.10 -1.31 16.98
CA ALA A 428 2.02 -1.57 16.02
C ALA A 428 0.95 -2.50 16.61
N ILE A 429 1.35 -3.57 17.30
CA ILE A 429 0.44 -4.49 17.99
C ILE A 429 -0.36 -3.76 19.07
N ASP A 430 0.32 -2.95 19.90
CA ASP A 430 -0.36 -2.16 20.95
C ASP A 430 -1.34 -1.16 20.36
N LEU A 431 -0.98 -0.52 19.23
CA LEU A 431 -1.86 0.41 18.55
C LEU A 431 -3.12 -0.28 17.99
N VAL A 432 -2.95 -1.45 17.36
CA VAL A 432 -4.08 -2.28 16.88
C VAL A 432 -4.96 -2.73 18.05
N ARG A 433 -4.38 -3.17 19.16
CA ARG A 433 -5.13 -3.53 20.37
C ARG A 433 -5.94 -2.36 20.91
N GLY A 434 -5.37 -1.17 20.90
CA GLY A 434 -6.03 0.07 21.33
C GLY A 434 -7.31 0.41 20.56
N LEU A 435 -7.47 -0.07 19.33
CA LEU A 435 -8.69 0.15 18.53
C LEU A 435 -9.93 -0.58 19.08
N ARG A 436 -9.79 -1.61 19.92
CA ARG A 436 -10.91 -2.34 20.56
C ARG A 436 -11.29 -1.79 21.94
N GLY A 437 -10.36 -1.11 22.60
CA GLY A 437 -10.61 -0.53 23.93
C GLY A 437 -11.38 0.79 23.87
N PRO A 438 -11.95 1.26 25.01
CA PRO A 438 -12.37 2.65 25.13
C PRO A 438 -11.13 3.52 24.86
N THR A 439 -11.32 4.62 24.17
CA THR A 439 -10.31 5.64 23.84
C THR A 439 -9.76 6.33 25.12
N ARG A 440 -9.20 5.57 26.02
CA ARG A 440 -8.23 6.08 26.97
C ARG A 440 -6.95 6.23 26.18
N ALA A 441 -6.55 7.46 25.93
CA ALA A 441 -5.20 7.77 25.55
C ALA A 441 -4.26 6.89 26.38
N ALA A 442 -3.72 5.85 25.78
CA ALA A 442 -2.74 4.99 26.42
C ALA A 442 -1.46 5.81 26.51
N THR A 443 -1.41 6.72 27.46
CA THR A 443 -0.19 7.34 27.97
C THR A 443 0.59 6.31 28.80
N ARG A 444 0.95 5.18 28.20
CA ARG A 444 2.23 4.58 28.52
C ARG A 444 3.23 5.33 27.64
N ALA A 445 4.02 6.20 28.26
CA ALA A 445 5.27 6.63 27.67
C ALA A 445 5.99 5.36 27.23
N SER A 446 5.98 5.08 25.91
CA SER A 446 6.79 4.01 25.36
C SER A 446 8.22 4.43 25.66
N SER A 447 8.95 3.61 26.41
CA SER A 447 10.39 3.60 26.28
C SER A 447 10.67 3.56 24.80
N GLY A 448 11.34 4.59 24.24
CA GLY A 448 11.66 4.64 22.83
C GLY A 448 12.44 3.40 22.41
N CYS A 449 12.59 3.20 21.10
CA CYS A 449 13.40 2.10 20.58
C CYS A 449 14.91 2.25 20.88
N ASP A 450 15.28 3.16 21.78
CA ASP A 450 16.66 3.55 22.12
C ASP A 450 17.37 2.60 23.11
N SER A 451 16.68 1.67 23.77
CA SER A 451 17.26 0.78 24.77
C SER A 451 17.67 -0.61 24.26
#